data_6f2204bb6d648bc1aa3a18d47f3629b1
#
_entry.id   6f2204bb6d648bc1aa3a18d47f3629b1
#
_cell.length_a   1.000
_cell.length_b   1.000
_cell.length_c   1.000
_cell.angle_alpha   90.00
_cell.angle_beta   90.00
_cell.angle_gamma   90.00
#
_symmetry.space_group_name_H-M   'P 1'
#
loop_
_entity.id
_entity.type
_entity.pdbx_description
1 polymer ?
#
loop_
_entity_poly.entity_id
_entity_poly.type
_entity_poly.pdbx_seq_one_letter_code
_entity_poly.pdbx_strand_id
1 'polypeptide(L)'
;MRNRRLEKFLDLCIVLCGIVTLVFYSGAVESKFYVERFAAIYAIDMCLATVYYLLEFIYIRKRSHGIFFSLLKYIVLTLMTFCTIFNWVFMQPFYRNASENLQYAYLGMHCVMPILMVLEYLLGEKGHFNKKFIITNMALLIIYGGVVLLCGQYAHTGYPYAFLDPEQLGYSIVLKECALICVVYYFYSKLILMFDHRFKKRKRKTI
;
A
#
# COMPACT_ATOMS: atom_id res chain seq x y z
N MET A 1 5.93 25.54 10.82
CA MET A 1 4.54 25.90 10.39
C MET A 1 4.03 24.87 9.42
N ARG A 2 2.79 24.38 9.59
CA ARG A 2 2.13 23.45 8.65
C ARG A 2 1.72 24.23 7.41
N ASN A 3 2.18 23.78 6.23
CA ASN A 3 1.73 24.38 4.98
C ASN A 3 0.55 23.58 4.42
N ARG A 4 -0.68 23.93 4.87
CA ARG A 4 -1.93 23.26 4.45
C ARG A 4 -2.18 23.29 2.94
N ARG A 5 -1.63 24.30 2.23
CA ARG A 5 -1.77 24.36 0.77
C ARG A 5 -0.94 23.28 0.10
N LEU A 6 0.28 23.06 0.61
CA LEU A 6 1.18 22.04 0.10
C LEU A 6 0.63 20.62 0.38
N GLU A 7 0.08 20.36 1.58
CA GLU A 7 -0.57 19.08 1.90
C GLU A 7 -1.71 18.78 0.92
N LYS A 8 -2.63 19.75 0.72
CA LYS A 8 -3.73 19.59 -0.24
C LYS A 8 -3.26 19.37 -1.67
N PHE A 9 -2.19 20.05 -2.06
CA PHE A 9 -1.60 19.86 -3.37
C PHE A 9 -1.05 18.44 -3.53
N LEU A 10 -0.37 17.92 -2.50
CA LEU A 10 0.12 16.53 -2.51
C LEU A 10 -1.01 15.52 -2.50
N ASP A 11 -2.07 15.72 -1.68
CA ASP A 11 -3.25 14.85 -1.69
C ASP A 11 -3.87 14.78 -3.10
N LEU A 12 -4.01 15.91 -3.76
CA LEU A 12 -4.52 15.96 -5.14
C LEU A 12 -3.59 15.22 -6.11
N CYS A 13 -2.28 15.42 -6.02
CA CYS A 13 -1.30 14.71 -6.84
C CYS A 13 -1.39 13.20 -6.64
N ILE A 14 -1.53 12.74 -5.38
CA ILE A 14 -1.69 11.32 -5.04
C ILE A 14 -2.98 10.77 -5.66
N VAL A 15 -4.10 11.47 -5.54
CA VAL A 15 -5.38 11.04 -6.11
C VAL A 15 -5.30 10.93 -7.63
N LEU A 16 -4.75 11.94 -8.30
CA LEU A 16 -4.60 11.93 -9.77
C LEU A 16 -3.66 10.80 -10.23
N CYS A 17 -2.53 10.64 -9.55
CA CYS A 17 -1.59 9.55 -9.82
C CYS A 17 -2.29 8.18 -9.63
N GLY A 18 -3.04 8.01 -8.54
CA GLY A 18 -3.76 6.77 -8.27
C GLY A 18 -4.80 6.44 -9.34
N ILE A 19 -5.62 7.42 -9.75
CA ILE A 19 -6.62 7.22 -10.81
C ILE A 19 -5.94 6.84 -12.13
N VAL A 20 -4.95 7.62 -12.58
CA VAL A 20 -4.24 7.36 -13.84
C VAL A 20 -3.61 5.96 -13.81
N THR A 21 -2.93 5.63 -12.73
CA THR A 21 -2.29 4.31 -12.55
C THR A 21 -3.29 3.16 -12.61
N LEU A 22 -4.45 3.30 -11.94
CA LEU A 22 -5.51 2.29 -11.94
C LEU A 22 -6.14 2.13 -13.33
N VAL A 23 -6.28 3.20 -14.10
CA VAL A 23 -6.78 3.16 -15.48
C VAL A 23 -5.83 2.35 -16.38
N PHE A 24 -4.52 2.61 -16.30
CA PHE A 24 -3.52 1.83 -17.05
C PHE A 24 -3.49 0.36 -16.58
N TYR A 25 -3.52 0.13 -15.27
CA TYR A 25 -3.45 -1.19 -14.68
C TYR A 25 -4.66 -2.06 -15.01
N SER A 26 -5.86 -1.48 -15.04
CA SER A 26 -7.09 -2.19 -15.38
C SER A 26 -7.14 -2.67 -16.84
N GLY A 27 -6.32 -2.11 -17.71
CA GLY A 27 -6.38 -2.33 -19.17
C GLY A 27 -7.45 -1.49 -19.89
N ALA A 28 -8.10 -0.54 -19.20
CA ALA A 28 -9.13 0.31 -19.79
C ALA A 28 -8.60 1.10 -20.99
N VAL A 29 -7.32 1.47 -21.01
CA VAL A 29 -6.65 2.14 -22.13
C VAL A 29 -6.62 1.25 -23.39
N GLU A 30 -6.58 -0.08 -23.19
CA GLU A 30 -6.54 -1.09 -24.27
C GLU A 30 -7.96 -1.56 -24.66
N SER A 31 -9.01 -0.89 -24.18
CA SER A 31 -10.42 -1.31 -24.35
C SER A 31 -10.69 -2.73 -23.82
N LYS A 32 -9.89 -3.18 -22.86
CA LYS A 32 -10.03 -4.45 -22.14
C LYS A 32 -10.05 -4.15 -20.65
N PHE A 33 -10.73 -4.99 -19.89
CA PHE A 33 -10.77 -4.85 -18.43
C PHE A 33 -10.36 -6.16 -17.77
N TYR A 34 -9.23 -6.14 -17.07
CA TYR A 34 -8.62 -7.29 -16.44
C TYR A 34 -8.92 -7.29 -14.92
N VAL A 35 -10.09 -7.82 -14.54
CA VAL A 35 -10.55 -7.88 -13.14
C VAL A 35 -9.57 -8.66 -12.26
N GLU A 36 -8.99 -9.73 -12.78
CA GLU A 36 -8.04 -10.59 -12.10
C GLU A 36 -6.79 -9.86 -11.58
N ARG A 37 -6.39 -8.77 -12.23
CA ARG A 37 -5.26 -7.94 -11.77
C ARG A 37 -5.51 -7.31 -10.41
N PHE A 38 -6.78 -7.06 -10.07
CA PHE A 38 -7.15 -6.46 -8.79
C PHE A 38 -7.11 -7.43 -7.60
N ALA A 39 -6.83 -8.71 -7.84
CA ALA A 39 -6.55 -9.67 -6.78
C ALA A 39 -5.19 -9.43 -6.09
N ALA A 40 -4.28 -8.70 -6.73
CA ALA A 40 -2.97 -8.38 -6.15
C ALA A 40 -3.09 -7.36 -5.01
N ILE A 41 -2.38 -7.60 -3.89
CA ILE A 41 -2.45 -6.77 -2.68
C ILE A 41 -2.09 -5.29 -2.95
N TYR A 42 -1.12 -5.04 -3.81
CA TYR A 42 -0.72 -3.68 -4.16
C TYR A 42 -1.79 -2.93 -4.96
N ALA A 43 -2.61 -3.63 -5.76
CA ALA A 43 -3.73 -3.01 -6.47
C ALA A 43 -4.87 -2.66 -5.51
N ILE A 44 -5.16 -3.55 -4.55
CA ILE A 44 -6.13 -3.28 -3.47
C ILE A 44 -5.67 -2.08 -2.66
N ASP A 45 -4.41 -2.04 -2.27
CA ASP A 45 -3.84 -0.93 -1.50
C ASP A 45 -3.84 0.38 -2.29
N MET A 46 -3.56 0.35 -3.60
CA MET A 46 -3.66 1.51 -4.49
C MET A 46 -5.08 2.07 -4.52
N CYS A 47 -6.10 1.23 -4.62
CA CYS A 47 -7.49 1.65 -4.55
C CYS A 47 -7.81 2.29 -3.19
N LEU A 48 -7.41 1.64 -2.09
CA LEU A 48 -7.61 2.15 -0.73
C LEU A 48 -6.89 3.48 -0.51
N ALA A 49 -5.64 3.60 -0.97
CA ALA A 49 -4.86 4.82 -0.87
C ALA A 49 -5.51 5.96 -1.67
N THR A 50 -5.93 5.70 -2.90
CA THR A 50 -6.60 6.71 -3.75
C THR A 50 -7.87 7.23 -3.08
N VAL A 51 -8.71 6.33 -2.55
CA VAL A 51 -9.94 6.70 -1.83
C VAL A 51 -9.61 7.45 -0.54
N TYR A 52 -8.62 6.98 0.23
CA TYR A 52 -8.20 7.63 1.47
C TYR A 52 -7.76 9.08 1.21
N TYR A 53 -6.87 9.32 0.26
CA TYR A 53 -6.38 10.66 -0.03
C TYR A 53 -7.44 11.56 -0.68
N LEU A 54 -8.38 11.01 -1.42
CA LEU A 54 -9.56 11.74 -1.89
C LEU A 54 -10.42 12.22 -0.71
N LEU A 55 -10.70 11.36 0.26
CA LEU A 55 -11.42 11.71 1.48
C LEU A 55 -10.65 12.76 2.30
N GLU A 56 -9.33 12.60 2.43
CA GLU A 56 -8.49 13.58 3.13
C GLU A 56 -8.52 14.94 2.43
N PHE A 57 -8.42 14.97 1.11
CA PHE A 57 -8.53 16.20 0.31
C PHE A 57 -9.87 16.93 0.51
N ILE A 58 -10.98 16.17 0.55
CA ILE A 58 -12.32 16.73 0.73
C ILE A 58 -12.54 17.20 2.17
N TYR A 59 -12.15 16.39 3.17
CA TYR A 59 -12.49 16.59 4.58
C TYR A 59 -11.40 17.28 5.41
N ILE A 60 -10.26 17.65 4.84
CA ILE A 60 -9.13 18.28 5.54
C ILE A 60 -9.49 19.55 6.34
N ARG A 61 -10.67 20.10 6.10
CA ARG A 61 -11.20 21.25 6.88
C ARG A 61 -11.63 20.87 8.30
N LYS A 62 -11.99 19.63 8.59
CA LYS A 62 -12.45 19.19 9.92
C LYS A 62 -11.26 18.63 10.70
N ARG A 63 -10.89 19.35 11.73
CA ARG A 63 -9.69 19.33 12.59
C ARG A 63 -9.43 18.06 13.43
N SER A 64 -10.19 17.00 13.29
CA SER A 64 -9.96 15.77 14.05
C SER A 64 -9.76 14.60 13.10
N HIS A 65 -8.50 14.22 12.88
CA HIS A 65 -8.21 12.89 12.39
C HIS A 65 -8.69 11.89 13.46
N GLY A 66 -9.91 11.40 13.30
CA GLY A 66 -10.42 10.32 14.15
C GLY A 66 -9.46 9.12 14.07
N ILE A 67 -9.51 8.27 15.08
CA ILE A 67 -8.67 7.07 15.16
C ILE A 67 -8.75 6.21 13.89
N PHE A 68 -9.90 6.19 13.23
CA PHE A 68 -10.15 5.48 11.98
C PHE A 68 -9.29 6.02 10.82
N PHE A 69 -9.26 7.35 10.60
CA PHE A 69 -8.44 7.96 9.54
C PHE A 69 -6.95 7.76 9.81
N SER A 70 -6.53 7.84 11.07
CA SER A 70 -5.14 7.57 11.45
C SER A 70 -4.74 6.11 11.21
N LEU A 71 -5.65 5.18 11.48
CA LEU A 71 -5.47 3.76 11.20
C LEU A 71 -5.37 3.51 9.68
N LEU A 72 -6.29 4.07 8.92
CA LEU A 72 -6.31 3.90 7.46
C LEU A 72 -5.05 4.48 6.82
N LYS A 73 -4.61 5.68 7.24
CA LYS A 73 -3.34 6.27 6.81
C LYS A 73 -2.15 5.36 7.12
N TYR A 74 -2.14 4.78 8.33
CA TYR A 74 -1.08 3.86 8.73
C TYR A 74 -1.05 2.62 7.84
N ILE A 75 -2.21 2.02 7.53
CA ILE A 75 -2.32 0.83 6.69
C ILE A 75 -1.82 1.13 5.28
N VAL A 76 -2.40 2.12 4.61
CA VAL A 76 -2.04 2.42 3.20
C VAL A 76 -0.58 2.87 3.05
N LEU A 77 -0.06 3.67 3.98
CA LEU A 77 1.34 4.09 3.95
C LEU A 77 2.29 2.90 4.14
N THR A 78 2.02 2.06 5.14
CA THR A 78 2.88 0.93 5.49
C THR A 78 2.86 -0.13 4.39
N LEU A 79 1.68 -0.46 3.88
CA LEU A 79 1.52 -1.50 2.86
C LEU A 79 2.11 -1.03 1.53
N MET A 80 1.79 0.19 1.07
CA MET A 80 2.31 0.74 -0.19
C MET A 80 3.83 0.80 -0.20
N THR A 81 4.45 1.33 0.86
CA THR A 81 5.90 1.45 0.94
C THR A 81 6.58 0.09 1.08
N PHE A 82 5.97 -0.86 1.81
CA PHE A 82 6.46 -2.23 1.89
C PHE A 82 6.41 -2.95 0.54
N CYS A 83 5.26 -2.92 -0.14
CA CYS A 83 5.09 -3.51 -1.46
C CYS A 83 6.05 -2.91 -2.48
N THR A 84 6.33 -1.62 -2.39
CA THR A 84 7.33 -0.95 -3.22
C THR A 84 8.71 -1.54 -3.02
N ILE A 85 9.19 -1.62 -1.77
CA ILE A 85 10.50 -2.19 -1.46
C ILE A 85 10.57 -3.66 -1.91
N PHE A 86 9.54 -4.44 -1.59
CA PHE A 86 9.46 -5.85 -1.98
C PHE A 86 9.51 -6.01 -3.50
N ASN A 87 8.76 -5.18 -4.24
CA ASN A 87 8.76 -5.20 -5.70
C ASN A 87 10.13 -4.87 -6.29
N TRP A 88 10.79 -3.82 -5.80
CA TRP A 88 12.11 -3.42 -6.29
C TRP A 88 13.20 -4.46 -6.01
N VAL A 89 13.11 -5.19 -4.91
CA VAL A 89 14.09 -6.21 -4.52
C VAL A 89 13.86 -7.53 -5.23
N PHE A 90 12.59 -7.97 -5.35
CA PHE A 90 12.27 -9.34 -5.77
C PHE A 90 11.57 -9.46 -7.12
N MET A 91 10.81 -8.43 -7.57
CA MET A 91 9.89 -8.56 -8.69
C MET A 91 10.31 -7.79 -9.96
N GLN A 92 11.31 -6.93 -9.89
CA GLN A 92 11.76 -6.11 -11.03
C GLN A 92 12.00 -6.87 -12.34
N PRO A 93 12.62 -8.07 -12.34
CA PRO A 93 12.88 -8.79 -13.59
C PRO A 93 11.60 -9.16 -14.37
N PHE A 94 10.48 -9.35 -13.65
CA PHE A 94 9.20 -9.77 -14.24
C PHE A 94 8.51 -8.66 -15.05
N TYR A 95 8.77 -7.38 -14.75
CA TYR A 95 8.09 -6.26 -15.39
C TYR A 95 8.72 -5.81 -16.70
N ARG A 96 9.97 -6.19 -16.98
CA ARG A 96 10.68 -5.77 -18.20
C ARG A 96 10.00 -6.25 -19.47
N ASN A 97 9.28 -7.35 -19.43
CA ASN A 97 8.58 -7.96 -20.55
C ASN A 97 7.07 -7.63 -20.59
N ALA A 98 6.59 -6.76 -19.68
CA ALA A 98 5.20 -6.35 -19.66
C ALA A 98 4.87 -5.38 -20.82
N SER A 99 3.59 -5.26 -21.20
CA SER A 99 3.15 -4.25 -22.15
C SER A 99 3.51 -2.84 -21.66
N GLU A 100 3.69 -1.89 -22.57
CA GLU A 100 4.08 -0.52 -22.25
C GLU A 100 3.10 0.11 -21.24
N ASN A 101 1.80 -0.06 -21.45
CA ASN A 101 0.77 0.43 -20.54
C ASN A 101 0.92 -0.15 -19.12
N LEU A 102 1.24 -1.42 -19.02
CA LEU A 102 1.45 -2.07 -17.74
C LEU A 102 2.74 -1.59 -17.06
N GLN A 103 3.79 -1.28 -17.83
CA GLN A 103 5.01 -0.67 -17.29
C GLN A 103 4.74 0.72 -16.70
N TYR A 104 3.91 1.57 -17.36
CA TYR A 104 3.47 2.84 -16.78
C TYR A 104 2.67 2.67 -15.49
N ALA A 105 1.78 1.66 -15.46
CA ALA A 105 1.05 1.35 -14.23
C ALA A 105 2.00 0.93 -13.08
N TYR A 106 3.00 0.10 -13.36
CA TYR A 106 4.00 -0.30 -12.35
C TYR A 106 4.86 0.88 -11.87
N LEU A 107 5.26 1.78 -12.78
CA LEU A 107 5.97 2.99 -12.39
C LEU A 107 5.11 3.86 -11.45
N GLY A 108 3.83 4.01 -11.76
CA GLY A 108 2.88 4.71 -10.90
C GLY A 108 2.75 4.07 -9.52
N MET A 109 2.52 2.76 -9.46
CA MET A 109 2.31 2.00 -8.21
C MET A 109 3.55 1.91 -7.33
N HIS A 110 4.71 1.62 -7.93
CA HIS A 110 5.91 1.24 -7.18
C HIS A 110 7.01 2.32 -7.19
N CYS A 111 6.72 3.50 -7.72
CA CYS A 111 7.66 4.63 -7.69
C CYS A 111 6.94 5.93 -7.33
N VAL A 112 6.06 6.42 -8.20
CA VAL A 112 5.49 7.77 -8.05
C VAL A 112 4.58 7.88 -6.83
N MET A 113 3.61 6.97 -6.71
CA MET A 113 2.63 6.97 -5.62
C MET A 113 3.28 6.85 -4.23
N PRO A 114 4.17 5.86 -3.99
CA PRO A 114 4.84 5.73 -2.68
C PRO A 114 5.69 6.93 -2.31
N ILE A 115 6.40 7.53 -3.29
CA ILE A 115 7.19 8.75 -3.06
C ILE A 115 6.29 9.90 -2.63
N LEU A 116 5.19 10.14 -3.34
CA LEU A 116 4.23 11.20 -2.99
C LEU A 116 3.63 10.98 -1.60
N MET A 117 3.24 9.74 -1.26
CA MET A 117 2.70 9.40 0.06
C MET A 117 3.72 9.61 1.18
N VAL A 118 4.98 9.23 0.96
CA VAL A 118 6.06 9.48 1.94
C VAL A 118 6.30 10.99 2.08
N LEU A 119 6.33 11.76 1.00
CA LEU A 119 6.48 13.21 1.05
C LEU A 119 5.32 13.86 1.81
N GLU A 120 4.08 13.48 1.53
CA GLU A 120 2.91 13.97 2.26
C GLU A 120 3.04 13.64 3.76
N TYR A 121 3.37 12.39 4.10
CA TYR A 121 3.60 11.98 5.47
C TYR A 121 4.72 12.78 6.14
N LEU A 122 5.84 13.05 5.45
CA LEU A 122 6.97 13.81 6.00
C LEU A 122 6.63 15.28 6.22
N LEU A 123 5.80 15.87 5.40
CA LEU A 123 5.40 17.28 5.47
C LEU A 123 4.16 17.51 6.34
N GLY A 124 3.31 16.48 6.48
CA GLY A 124 2.07 16.51 7.24
C GLY A 124 2.23 16.40 8.76
N GLU A 125 1.11 16.22 9.44
CA GLU A 125 1.09 16.00 10.89
C GLU A 125 1.46 14.56 11.23
N LYS A 126 2.39 14.41 12.18
CA LYS A 126 2.93 13.14 12.66
C LYS A 126 2.54 12.89 14.12
N GLY A 127 2.68 11.66 14.57
CA GLY A 127 2.45 11.27 15.96
C GLY A 127 1.02 10.86 16.26
N HIS A 128 0.26 10.48 15.24
CA HIS A 128 -1.12 10.01 15.36
C HIS A 128 -1.25 8.49 15.35
N PHE A 129 -0.19 7.75 15.00
CA PHE A 129 -0.24 6.30 14.93
C PHE A 129 -0.24 5.66 16.31
N ASN A 130 -1.05 4.61 16.48
CA ASN A 130 -1.19 3.85 17.72
C ASN A 130 -0.50 2.48 17.56
N LYS A 131 0.09 1.99 18.65
CA LYS A 131 0.72 0.64 18.67
C LYS A 131 -0.24 -0.48 18.29
N LYS A 132 -1.52 -0.34 18.60
CA LYS A 132 -2.57 -1.31 18.23
C LYS A 132 -2.77 -1.42 16.71
N PHE A 133 -2.38 -0.42 15.93
CA PHE A 133 -2.52 -0.44 14.47
C PHE A 133 -1.69 -1.54 13.80
N ILE A 134 -0.56 -1.94 14.43
CA ILE A 134 0.24 -3.07 13.95
C ILE A 134 -0.60 -4.35 13.89
N ILE A 135 -1.40 -4.62 14.94
CA ILE A 135 -2.22 -5.83 15.02
C ILE A 135 -3.24 -5.85 13.88
N THR A 136 -3.94 -4.74 13.66
CA THR A 136 -4.91 -4.63 12.56
C THR A 136 -4.23 -4.79 11.20
N ASN A 137 -3.08 -4.16 11.01
CA ASN A 137 -2.33 -4.22 9.77
C ASN A 137 -1.83 -5.64 9.46
N MET A 138 -1.34 -6.35 10.48
CA MET A 138 -0.94 -7.78 10.36
C MET A 138 -2.14 -8.68 10.08
N ALA A 139 -3.27 -8.45 10.75
CA ALA A 139 -4.49 -9.23 10.54
C ALA A 139 -4.97 -9.10 9.09
N LEU A 140 -4.95 -7.90 8.51
CA LEU A 140 -5.33 -7.68 7.11
C LEU A 140 -4.42 -8.44 6.14
N LEU A 141 -3.11 -8.44 6.37
CA LEU A 141 -2.17 -9.20 5.53
C LEU A 141 -2.41 -10.71 5.61
N ILE A 142 -2.64 -11.24 6.81
CA ILE A 142 -2.91 -12.67 7.02
C ILE A 142 -4.25 -13.06 6.38
N ILE A 143 -5.30 -12.25 6.56
CA ILE A 143 -6.61 -12.48 5.95
C ILE A 143 -6.47 -12.46 4.42
N TYR A 144 -5.75 -11.49 3.86
CA TYR A 144 -5.50 -11.42 2.42
C TYR A 144 -4.81 -12.71 1.92
N GLY A 145 -3.73 -13.14 2.55
CA GLY A 145 -3.01 -14.36 2.17
C GLY A 145 -3.90 -15.60 2.24
N GLY A 146 -4.71 -15.72 3.32
CA GLY A 146 -5.69 -16.81 3.46
C GLY A 146 -6.74 -16.80 2.37
N VAL A 147 -7.32 -15.65 2.05
CA VAL A 147 -8.33 -15.52 0.97
C VAL A 147 -7.72 -15.89 -0.38
N VAL A 148 -6.52 -15.40 -0.70
CA VAL A 148 -5.85 -15.72 -1.98
C VAL A 148 -5.59 -17.23 -2.11
N LEU A 149 -5.09 -17.88 -1.06
CA LEU A 149 -4.85 -19.33 -1.07
C LEU A 149 -6.17 -20.13 -1.24
N LEU A 150 -7.22 -19.74 -0.54
CA LEU A 150 -8.53 -20.40 -0.67
C LEU A 150 -9.15 -20.18 -2.06
N CYS A 151 -9.12 -18.95 -2.58
CA CYS A 151 -9.65 -18.65 -3.91
C CYS A 151 -8.85 -19.38 -5.02
N GLY A 152 -7.53 -19.41 -4.93
CA GLY A 152 -6.70 -20.15 -5.87
C GLY A 152 -7.05 -21.62 -5.89
N GLN A 153 -7.18 -22.22 -4.71
CA GLN A 153 -7.46 -23.66 -4.57
C GLN A 153 -8.89 -24.07 -4.98
N TYR A 154 -9.91 -23.33 -4.53
CA TYR A 154 -11.31 -23.75 -4.67
C TYR A 154 -12.03 -23.07 -5.84
N ALA A 155 -11.67 -21.83 -6.17
CA ALA A 155 -12.29 -21.09 -7.26
C ALA A 155 -11.47 -21.10 -8.55
N HIS A 156 -10.28 -21.72 -8.54
CA HIS A 156 -9.36 -21.81 -9.68
C HIS A 156 -9.06 -20.45 -10.34
N THR A 157 -9.03 -19.39 -9.54
CA THR A 157 -8.80 -18.01 -10.01
C THR A 157 -7.32 -17.72 -10.36
N GLY A 158 -6.45 -18.71 -10.15
CA GLY A 158 -5.01 -18.51 -10.19
C GLY A 158 -4.48 -17.76 -8.97
N TYR A 159 -3.16 -17.63 -8.91
CA TYR A 159 -2.48 -16.93 -7.80
C TYR A 159 -1.85 -15.64 -8.31
N PRO A 160 -2.09 -14.48 -7.66
CA PRO A 160 -1.56 -13.19 -8.11
C PRO A 160 -0.03 -13.09 -8.01
N TYR A 161 0.60 -14.03 -7.30
CA TYR A 161 2.05 -14.12 -7.12
C TYR A 161 2.51 -15.56 -7.21
N ALA A 162 3.59 -15.83 -7.95
CA ALA A 162 4.15 -17.17 -8.11
C ALA A 162 4.57 -17.81 -6.77
N PHE A 163 5.01 -17.02 -5.79
CA PHE A 163 5.37 -17.53 -4.46
C PHE A 163 4.16 -17.95 -3.60
N LEU A 164 2.95 -17.62 -4.03
CA LEU A 164 1.70 -18.07 -3.40
C LEU A 164 1.06 -19.28 -4.11
N ASP A 165 1.71 -19.83 -5.12
CA ASP A 165 1.18 -20.94 -5.91
C ASP A 165 1.62 -22.31 -5.33
N PRO A 166 0.74 -23.02 -4.59
CA PRO A 166 1.10 -24.30 -4.01
C PRO A 166 1.14 -25.44 -5.03
N GLU A 167 0.59 -25.27 -6.24
CA GLU A 167 0.69 -26.26 -7.31
C GLU A 167 2.10 -26.31 -7.88
N GLN A 168 2.79 -25.15 -7.93
CA GLN A 168 4.18 -25.05 -8.39
C GLN A 168 5.19 -25.34 -7.28
N LEU A 169 4.97 -24.83 -6.06
CA LEU A 169 5.97 -24.83 -5.00
C LEU A 169 5.69 -25.86 -3.88
N GLY A 170 4.47 -26.32 -3.77
CA GLY A 170 4.00 -27.13 -2.63
C GLY A 170 3.66 -26.25 -1.41
N TYR A 171 2.63 -26.68 -0.65
CA TYR A 171 2.11 -25.94 0.50
C TYR A 171 3.16 -25.60 1.56
N SER A 172 4.11 -26.51 1.79
CA SER A 172 5.17 -26.30 2.82
C SER A 172 6.05 -25.09 2.49
N ILE A 173 6.39 -24.90 1.23
CA ILE A 173 7.21 -23.75 0.78
C ILE A 173 6.38 -22.48 0.85
N VAL A 174 5.16 -22.48 0.30
CA VAL A 174 4.26 -21.32 0.30
C VAL A 174 4.01 -20.82 1.73
N LEU A 175 3.74 -21.71 2.69
CA LEU A 175 3.52 -21.32 4.08
C LEU A 175 4.79 -20.72 4.73
N LYS A 176 5.97 -21.22 4.39
CA LYS A 176 7.24 -20.64 4.88
C LYS A 176 7.47 -19.25 4.33
N GLU A 177 7.21 -19.03 3.03
CA GLU A 177 7.32 -17.71 2.40
C GLU A 177 6.31 -16.72 3.01
N CYS A 178 5.06 -17.15 3.20
CA CYS A 178 4.05 -16.33 3.88
C CYS A 178 4.48 -15.95 5.30
N ALA A 179 5.00 -16.90 6.07
CA ALA A 179 5.49 -16.64 7.42
C ALA A 179 6.66 -15.66 7.42
N LEU A 180 7.62 -15.82 6.51
CA LEU A 180 8.75 -14.90 6.35
C LEU A 180 8.28 -13.48 6.02
N ILE A 181 7.39 -13.35 5.05
CA ILE A 181 6.80 -12.05 4.66
C ILE A 181 6.09 -11.41 5.86
N CYS A 182 5.31 -12.16 6.62
CA CYS A 182 4.65 -11.66 7.84
C CYS A 182 5.66 -11.14 8.88
N VAL A 183 6.75 -11.86 9.11
CA VAL A 183 7.80 -11.44 10.05
C VAL A 183 8.47 -10.15 9.58
N VAL A 184 8.88 -10.09 8.31
CA VAL A 184 9.52 -8.88 7.74
C VAL A 184 8.56 -7.70 7.77
N TYR A 185 7.30 -7.90 7.39
CA TYR A 185 6.27 -6.86 7.40
C TYR A 185 5.96 -6.35 8.81
N TYR A 186 5.96 -7.23 9.82
CA TYR A 186 5.82 -6.83 11.23
C TYR A 186 6.93 -5.87 11.67
N PHE A 187 8.19 -6.21 11.40
CA PHE A 187 9.31 -5.34 11.75
C PHE A 187 9.29 -4.03 10.98
N TYR A 188 8.90 -4.06 9.71
CA TYR A 188 8.73 -2.87 8.89
C TYR A 188 7.62 -1.96 9.44
N SER A 189 6.45 -2.53 9.75
CA SER A 189 5.33 -1.81 10.37
C SER A 189 5.72 -1.15 11.69
N LYS A 190 6.50 -1.86 12.51
CA LYS A 190 7.05 -1.33 13.77
C LYS A 190 8.03 -0.18 13.53
N LEU A 191 8.84 -0.25 12.48
CA LEU A 191 9.77 0.80 12.09
C LEU A 191 9.02 2.10 11.75
N ILE A 192 8.00 2.04 10.90
CA ILE A 192 7.15 3.20 10.56
C ILE A 192 6.54 3.83 11.82
N LEU A 193 6.01 3.01 12.73
CA LEU A 193 5.47 3.48 14.01
C LEU A 193 6.52 4.17 14.89
N MET A 194 7.74 3.63 14.94
CA MET A 194 8.84 4.22 15.70
C MET A 194 9.24 5.59 15.14
N PHE A 195 9.27 5.74 13.81
CA PHE A 195 9.50 7.03 13.17
C PHE A 195 8.42 8.05 13.58
N ASP A 196 7.15 7.69 13.48
CA ASP A 196 6.03 8.57 13.85
C ASP A 196 6.14 9.06 15.30
N HIS A 197 6.45 8.16 16.24
CA HIS A 197 6.60 8.50 17.66
C HIS A 197 7.83 9.38 17.97
N ARG A 198 8.94 9.23 17.24
CA ARG A 198 10.13 10.10 17.42
C ARG A 198 9.82 11.54 17.09
N PHE A 199 9.05 11.81 16.04
CA PHE A 199 8.63 13.16 15.69
C PHE A 199 7.70 13.79 16.74
N LYS A 200 6.82 12.97 17.37
CA LYS A 200 5.95 13.43 18.46
C LYS A 200 6.77 13.91 19.69
N LYS A 201 7.82 13.19 20.07
CA LYS A 201 8.69 13.56 21.19
C LYS A 201 9.46 14.87 20.95
N ARG A 202 9.90 15.12 19.70
CA ARG A 202 10.62 16.37 19.36
C ARG A 202 9.73 17.60 19.50
N LYS A 203 8.47 17.54 19.04
CA LYS A 203 7.51 18.67 19.19
C LYS A 203 7.25 19.03 20.66
N ARG A 204 7.25 18.06 21.60
CA ARG A 204 7.04 18.33 23.02
C ARG A 204 8.21 18.98 23.74
N LYS A 205 9.42 18.91 23.18
CA LYS A 205 10.62 19.53 23.79
C LYS A 205 10.88 20.97 23.30
N THR A 206 10.17 21.42 22.26
CA THR A 206 10.30 22.76 21.67
C THR A 206 9.17 23.73 22.08
N ILE A 207 8.28 23.30 22.97
CA ILE A 207 7.25 24.10 23.64
C ILE A 207 7.61 24.20 25.13
#